data_ac6f47c6f3a293f88fb374679fbaec78
#
_entry.id   ac6f47c6f3a293f88fb374679fbaec78
#
_cell.length_a   1.000
_cell.length_b   1.000
_cell.length_c   1.000
_cell.angle_alpha   90.00
_cell.angle_beta   90.00
_cell.angle_gamma   90.00
#
_symmetry.space_group_name_H-M   'P 1'
#
loop_
_entity.id
_entity.type
_entity.pdbx_description
1 polymer ?
#
loop_
_entity_poly.entity_id
_entity_poly.type
_entity_poly.pdbx_seq_one_letter_code
_entity_poly.pdbx_strand_id
1 'polypeptide(L)'
;MNPTSPLKDRIENPALLAKVVPVEEAVKHVTDGSTVAISGFTKSGEPKTFFPALAWHLSQTAPQARITLLSGASLSEDVEGPMAPFIGKRGPYMSSSASRKRIHAGEMDFTDVHLSAFARNLMYGFYGDIDVAVVEVSRIRPNGSVILTSSVGISAEALARAKKIVLEVNTAAPDYTGFHDIVLPAVHPHVGWPLPMVNVRDRIGNPYVEFDLSKVVAVVESRTPDHPVPFKAADATDKRIAENVIDLLLRCQKQYEWGKRLPPIQSGVGNVANAIIGQLYDSPFQKIRFWTEVFQDGMLRYVEDDAKFEYASATAVSFSAEGRQRFHQLFERCRDRLVLRPMWLSNSPEIISRLFVIAMNTPIEVDIYGHVNSTHIDGSRIVNGLGGSGDFFRNAYLSIVHTPSTRRLKDGRTVSCVMPYVRHIDHTEHDIKCVVTEQGYALNMDIRSPRRRAQDIIEKCAHPHFRPLLTAYLEMAGPGDEPRASDMKVLEAWWRDYDAACRAFPQG
;
A
#
# COMPACT_ATOMS: atom_id res chain seq x y z
N MET A 1 -4.41 -28.71 8.14
CA MET A 1 -5.59 -28.87 7.24
C MET A 1 -5.10 -29.01 5.82
N ASN A 2 -5.70 -29.90 5.04
CA ASN A 2 -5.37 -30.08 3.62
C ASN A 2 -5.76 -28.77 2.89
N PRO A 3 -4.86 -28.03 2.26
CA PRO A 3 -5.17 -26.72 1.68
C PRO A 3 -6.14 -26.77 0.48
N THR A 4 -6.41 -27.93 -0.07
CA THR A 4 -7.24 -28.11 -1.27
C THR A 4 -8.50 -28.90 -0.93
N SER A 5 -9.55 -28.20 -0.47
CA SER A 5 -10.89 -28.80 -0.43
C SER A 5 -11.52 -28.71 -1.82
N PRO A 6 -12.30 -29.71 -2.27
CA PRO A 6 -13.08 -29.62 -3.51
C PRO A 6 -13.98 -28.39 -3.53
N LEU A 7 -14.23 -27.85 -4.71
CA LEU A 7 -15.06 -26.64 -4.89
C LEU A 7 -16.42 -26.77 -4.17
N LYS A 8 -17.08 -27.94 -4.25
CA LYS A 8 -18.35 -28.21 -3.59
C LYS A 8 -18.33 -28.04 -2.07
N ASP A 9 -17.15 -28.24 -1.44
CA ASP A 9 -16.98 -28.11 0.01
C ASP A 9 -16.73 -26.64 0.42
N ARG A 10 -16.51 -25.77 -0.56
CA ARG A 10 -16.33 -24.32 -0.39
C ARG A 10 -17.61 -23.53 -0.67
N ILE A 11 -18.62 -24.14 -1.29
CA ILE A 11 -19.89 -23.50 -1.64
C ILE A 11 -21.03 -24.20 -0.92
N GLU A 12 -21.42 -23.67 0.24
CA GLU A 12 -22.47 -24.26 1.09
C GLU A 12 -23.89 -23.80 0.69
N ASN A 13 -24.00 -22.79 -0.18
CA ASN A 13 -25.28 -22.28 -0.70
C ASN A 13 -25.67 -23.01 -2.00
N PRO A 14 -26.78 -23.79 -2.05
CA PRO A 14 -27.15 -24.56 -3.24
C PRO A 14 -27.46 -23.69 -4.45
N ALA A 15 -28.06 -22.51 -4.24
CA ALA A 15 -28.44 -21.62 -5.35
C ALA A 15 -27.17 -21.01 -6.01
N LEU A 16 -26.12 -20.74 -5.25
CA LEU A 16 -24.86 -20.28 -5.79
C LEU A 16 -24.01 -21.43 -6.35
N LEU A 17 -24.12 -22.64 -5.81
CA LEU A 17 -23.49 -23.82 -6.39
C LEU A 17 -24.05 -24.11 -7.79
N ALA A 18 -25.34 -23.87 -8.01
CA ALA A 18 -26.00 -24.00 -9.32
C ALA A 18 -25.53 -22.93 -10.34
N LYS A 19 -24.86 -21.85 -9.91
CA LYS A 19 -24.29 -20.80 -10.77
C LYS A 19 -22.80 -21.01 -11.11
N VAL A 20 -22.25 -22.17 -10.75
CA VAL A 20 -20.89 -22.54 -11.14
C VAL A 20 -20.86 -22.79 -12.64
N VAL A 21 -19.99 -22.04 -13.34
CA VAL A 21 -19.83 -22.09 -14.79
C VAL A 21 -18.34 -22.06 -15.17
N PRO A 22 -17.97 -22.51 -16.38
CA PRO A 22 -16.65 -22.25 -16.94
C PRO A 22 -16.36 -20.75 -17.02
N VAL A 23 -15.11 -20.37 -16.85
CA VAL A 23 -14.70 -18.95 -16.84
C VAL A 23 -15.03 -18.24 -18.17
N GLU A 24 -15.01 -18.97 -19.28
CA GLU A 24 -15.34 -18.50 -20.63
C GLU A 24 -16.79 -18.00 -20.73
N GLU A 25 -17.70 -18.52 -19.92
CA GLU A 25 -19.08 -18.03 -19.83
C GLU A 25 -19.16 -16.80 -18.92
N ALA A 26 -18.42 -16.80 -17.81
CA ALA A 26 -18.44 -15.70 -16.86
C ALA A 26 -17.89 -14.39 -17.44
N VAL A 27 -16.84 -14.45 -18.27
CA VAL A 27 -16.20 -13.25 -18.87
C VAL A 27 -17.12 -12.50 -19.82
N LYS A 28 -18.14 -13.15 -20.41
CA LYS A 28 -19.12 -12.52 -21.31
C LYS A 28 -19.96 -11.42 -20.64
N HIS A 29 -19.96 -11.35 -19.31
CA HIS A 29 -20.64 -10.29 -18.57
C HIS A 29 -19.91 -8.95 -18.59
N VAL A 30 -18.63 -8.91 -19.03
CA VAL A 30 -17.84 -7.70 -19.21
C VAL A 30 -17.79 -7.35 -20.70
N THR A 31 -18.24 -6.15 -21.04
CA THR A 31 -18.30 -5.64 -22.41
C THR A 31 -17.55 -4.32 -22.52
N ASP A 32 -17.41 -3.80 -23.74
CA ASP A 32 -16.86 -2.47 -23.97
C ASP A 32 -17.56 -1.40 -23.11
N GLY A 33 -16.81 -0.47 -22.54
CA GLY A 33 -17.30 0.59 -21.67
C GLY A 33 -17.63 0.16 -20.22
N SER A 34 -17.57 -1.14 -19.88
CA SER A 34 -17.90 -1.61 -18.53
C SER A 34 -16.98 -1.01 -17.48
N THR A 35 -17.55 -0.62 -16.33
CA THR A 35 -16.81 -0.36 -15.09
C THR A 35 -16.74 -1.65 -14.29
N VAL A 36 -15.52 -2.13 -14.08
CA VAL A 36 -15.23 -3.39 -13.37
C VAL A 36 -14.49 -3.09 -12.08
N ALA A 37 -15.09 -3.47 -10.95
CA ALA A 37 -14.45 -3.39 -9.64
C ALA A 37 -14.03 -4.80 -9.20
N ILE A 38 -12.79 -4.91 -8.66
CA ILE A 38 -12.25 -6.23 -8.32
C ILE A 38 -11.68 -6.29 -6.92
N SER A 39 -11.68 -7.49 -6.36
CA SER A 39 -10.88 -7.80 -5.17
C SER A 39 -9.39 -7.72 -5.48
N GLY A 40 -8.59 -7.68 -4.45
CA GLY A 40 -7.14 -7.63 -4.52
C GLY A 40 -6.54 -6.39 -3.87
N PHE A 41 -5.47 -6.64 -3.14
CA PHE A 41 -4.66 -5.60 -2.51
C PHE A 41 -3.20 -6.07 -2.45
N THR A 42 -2.31 -5.30 -3.06
CA THR A 42 -0.86 -5.62 -3.09
C THR A 42 -0.58 -7.04 -3.60
N LYS A 43 -1.21 -7.41 -4.73
CA LYS A 43 -1.08 -8.71 -5.43
C LYS A 43 -1.62 -9.93 -4.67
N SER A 44 -2.44 -9.71 -3.67
CA SER A 44 -3.07 -10.76 -2.87
C SER A 44 -4.58 -10.69 -2.97
N GLY A 45 -5.25 -11.85 -3.04
CA GLY A 45 -6.71 -11.94 -3.11
C GLY A 45 -7.32 -11.38 -4.40
N GLU A 46 -6.56 -11.31 -5.48
CA GLU A 46 -7.02 -10.86 -6.80
C GLU A 46 -7.63 -12.03 -7.61
N PRO A 47 -8.58 -11.78 -8.53
CA PRO A 47 -9.15 -12.82 -9.39
C PRO A 47 -8.13 -13.29 -10.43
N LYS A 48 -7.54 -14.48 -10.23
CA LYS A 48 -6.41 -15.00 -11.01
C LYS A 48 -6.82 -15.81 -12.24
N THR A 49 -8.06 -16.28 -12.26
CA THR A 49 -8.61 -17.08 -13.37
C THR A 49 -9.42 -16.20 -14.31
N PHE A 50 -10.25 -15.31 -13.77
CA PHE A 50 -11.17 -14.48 -14.55
C PHE A 50 -10.43 -13.48 -15.47
N PHE A 51 -9.46 -12.73 -14.98
CA PHE A 51 -8.86 -11.64 -15.74
C PHE A 51 -7.99 -12.10 -16.92
N PRO A 52 -7.14 -13.13 -16.81
CA PRO A 52 -6.45 -13.67 -17.98
C PRO A 52 -7.44 -14.20 -19.04
N ALA A 53 -8.53 -14.85 -18.62
CA ALA A 53 -9.56 -15.33 -19.52
C ALA A 53 -10.33 -14.17 -20.18
N LEU A 54 -10.63 -13.10 -19.44
CA LEU A 54 -11.25 -11.88 -19.99
C LEU A 54 -10.35 -11.22 -21.03
N ALA A 55 -9.07 -11.09 -20.77
CA ALA A 55 -8.11 -10.52 -21.72
C ALA A 55 -8.09 -11.32 -23.03
N TRP A 56 -8.04 -12.64 -22.91
CA TRP A 56 -8.12 -13.52 -24.08
C TRP A 56 -9.44 -13.36 -24.82
N HIS A 57 -10.59 -13.39 -24.12
CA HIS A 57 -11.91 -13.21 -24.71
C HIS A 57 -12.03 -11.90 -25.47
N LEU A 58 -11.66 -10.78 -24.86
CA LEU A 58 -11.70 -9.45 -25.49
C LEU A 58 -10.78 -9.37 -26.71
N SER A 59 -9.62 -10.01 -26.67
CA SER A 59 -8.70 -10.04 -27.81
C SER A 59 -9.29 -10.71 -29.06
N GLN A 60 -10.19 -11.69 -28.85
CA GLN A 60 -10.86 -12.42 -29.95
C GLN A 60 -12.16 -11.75 -30.40
N THR A 61 -12.91 -11.14 -29.50
CA THR A 61 -14.28 -10.68 -29.77
C THR A 61 -14.43 -9.18 -29.88
N ALA A 62 -13.60 -8.42 -29.15
CA ALA A 62 -13.69 -6.96 -29.08
C ALA A 62 -12.31 -6.32 -28.82
N PRO A 63 -11.35 -6.41 -29.77
CA PRO A 63 -9.95 -5.96 -29.55
C PRO A 63 -9.81 -4.45 -29.29
N GLN A 64 -10.84 -3.66 -29.59
CA GLN A 64 -10.87 -2.22 -29.31
C GLN A 64 -11.60 -1.86 -28.01
N ALA A 65 -12.12 -2.86 -27.27
CA ALA A 65 -12.84 -2.60 -26.04
C ALA A 65 -11.96 -1.84 -25.01
N ARG A 66 -12.61 -0.95 -24.26
CA ARG A 66 -12.00 -0.17 -23.19
C ARG A 66 -12.88 -0.23 -21.94
N ILE A 67 -12.33 -0.75 -20.86
CA ILE A 67 -13.01 -0.82 -19.56
C ILE A 67 -12.42 0.18 -18.57
N THR A 68 -13.19 0.51 -17.55
CA THR A 68 -12.68 1.15 -16.32
C THR A 68 -12.36 0.05 -15.30
N LEU A 69 -11.12 -0.02 -14.81
CA LEU A 69 -10.70 -0.99 -13.81
C LEU A 69 -10.47 -0.30 -12.46
N LEU A 70 -11.23 -0.73 -11.44
CA LEU A 70 -11.14 -0.27 -10.06
C LEU A 70 -10.70 -1.42 -9.16
N SER A 71 -9.65 -1.22 -8.36
CA SER A 71 -9.15 -2.22 -7.39
C SER A 71 -8.79 -1.55 -6.06
N GLY A 72 -8.48 -2.35 -5.04
CA GLY A 72 -8.00 -1.82 -3.76
C GLY A 72 -6.63 -1.16 -3.88
N ALA A 73 -5.70 -1.83 -4.55
CA ALA A 73 -4.34 -1.35 -4.81
C ALA A 73 -3.73 -2.11 -6.01
N SER A 74 -2.41 -2.29 -6.01
CA SER A 74 -1.71 -2.99 -7.11
C SER A 74 -2.14 -4.45 -7.24
N LEU A 75 -2.24 -4.89 -8.48
CA LEU A 75 -2.43 -6.27 -8.91
C LEU A 75 -1.10 -6.85 -9.41
N SER A 76 -1.04 -8.17 -9.56
CA SER A 76 0.10 -8.83 -10.19
C SER A 76 0.20 -8.50 -11.68
N GLU A 77 1.41 -8.62 -12.23
CA GLU A 77 1.62 -8.43 -13.67
C GLU A 77 0.91 -9.53 -14.50
N ASP A 78 0.70 -10.72 -13.90
CA ASP A 78 0.00 -11.83 -14.56
C ASP A 78 -1.51 -11.58 -14.69
N VAL A 79 -2.09 -10.76 -13.81
CA VAL A 79 -3.50 -10.34 -13.86
C VAL A 79 -3.67 -9.04 -14.64
N GLU A 80 -2.93 -8.00 -14.31
CA GLU A 80 -3.09 -6.66 -14.91
C GLU A 80 -2.40 -6.54 -16.27
N GLY A 81 -1.25 -7.21 -16.47
CA GLY A 81 -0.48 -7.11 -17.72
C GLY A 81 -1.27 -7.50 -18.97
N PRO A 82 -1.89 -8.69 -19.04
CA PRO A 82 -2.73 -9.09 -20.17
C PRO A 82 -3.94 -8.17 -20.40
N MET A 83 -4.47 -7.58 -19.30
CA MET A 83 -5.60 -6.66 -19.38
C MET A 83 -5.23 -5.24 -19.78
N ALA A 84 -3.97 -4.82 -19.63
CA ALA A 84 -3.53 -3.44 -19.89
C ALA A 84 -3.99 -2.89 -21.26
N PRO A 85 -4.00 -3.64 -22.38
CA PRO A 85 -4.51 -3.16 -23.66
C PRO A 85 -6.00 -2.76 -23.63
N PHE A 86 -6.79 -3.35 -22.72
CA PHE A 86 -8.22 -3.16 -22.62
C PHE A 86 -8.64 -2.19 -21.51
N ILE A 87 -7.69 -1.70 -20.70
CA ILE A 87 -7.96 -0.73 -19.65
C ILE A 87 -7.87 0.67 -20.23
N GLY A 88 -8.99 1.39 -20.27
CA GLY A 88 -9.06 2.80 -20.64
C GLY A 88 -8.86 3.73 -19.42
N LYS A 89 -9.37 3.32 -18.24
CA LYS A 89 -9.23 4.06 -16.98
C LYS A 89 -8.83 3.13 -15.85
N ARG A 90 -7.91 3.57 -14.99
CA ARG A 90 -7.36 2.79 -13.86
C ARG A 90 -7.33 3.61 -12.57
N GLY A 91 -7.75 3.04 -11.47
CA GLY A 91 -7.64 3.64 -10.12
C GLY A 91 -7.62 2.59 -9.02
N PRO A 92 -7.10 2.97 -7.83
CA PRO A 92 -6.33 4.18 -7.50
C PRO A 92 -4.81 3.98 -7.59
N TYR A 93 -4.29 2.79 -7.34
CA TYR A 93 -2.86 2.49 -7.22
C TYR A 93 -2.50 1.32 -8.13
N MET A 94 -1.46 1.46 -8.91
CA MET A 94 -1.00 0.39 -9.81
C MET A 94 0.52 0.23 -9.75
N SER A 95 1.00 -1.00 -9.92
CA SER A 95 2.43 -1.30 -10.04
C SER A 95 2.78 -2.03 -11.34
N SER A 96 1.78 -2.32 -12.19
CA SER A 96 1.99 -2.99 -13.48
C SER A 96 2.87 -2.16 -14.41
N SER A 97 3.87 -2.80 -14.97
CA SER A 97 4.76 -2.19 -15.95
C SER A 97 4.04 -1.92 -17.28
N ALA A 98 3.09 -2.78 -17.66
CA ALA A 98 2.28 -2.63 -18.85
C ALA A 98 1.32 -1.44 -18.73
N SER A 99 0.57 -1.33 -17.63
CA SER A 99 -0.32 -0.19 -17.37
C SER A 99 0.45 1.12 -17.32
N ARG A 100 1.60 1.17 -16.64
CA ARG A 100 2.44 2.36 -16.55
C ARG A 100 2.92 2.88 -17.89
N LYS A 101 3.32 1.97 -18.80
CA LYS A 101 3.72 2.35 -20.18
C LYS A 101 2.58 3.04 -20.91
N ARG A 102 1.34 2.54 -20.75
CA ARG A 102 0.16 3.11 -21.40
C ARG A 102 -0.25 4.45 -20.78
N ILE A 103 -0.13 4.60 -19.46
CA ILE A 103 -0.36 5.88 -18.79
C ILE A 103 0.64 6.94 -19.31
N HIS A 104 1.93 6.59 -19.43
CA HIS A 104 2.95 7.49 -19.96
C HIS A 104 2.74 7.83 -21.44
N ALA A 105 2.10 6.95 -22.20
CA ALA A 105 1.75 7.18 -23.61
C ALA A 105 0.44 7.97 -23.78
N GLY A 106 -0.29 8.28 -22.69
CA GLY A 106 -1.60 8.92 -22.76
C GLY A 106 -2.72 8.02 -23.28
N GLU A 107 -2.50 6.71 -23.23
CA GLU A 107 -3.45 5.70 -23.73
C GLU A 107 -4.33 5.10 -22.61
N MET A 108 -4.07 5.45 -21.36
CA MET A 108 -4.80 5.01 -20.18
C MET A 108 -4.89 6.18 -19.19
N ASP A 109 -6.11 6.57 -18.84
CA ASP A 109 -6.36 7.51 -17.77
C ASP A 109 -6.06 6.87 -16.42
N PHE A 110 -5.35 7.58 -15.55
CA PHE A 110 -5.05 7.11 -14.21
C PHE A 110 -5.55 8.09 -13.16
N THR A 111 -6.30 7.57 -12.19
CA THR A 111 -6.79 8.36 -11.04
C THR A 111 -6.01 7.97 -9.80
N ASP A 112 -5.22 8.91 -9.29
CA ASP A 112 -4.51 8.76 -8.01
C ASP A 112 -5.28 9.47 -6.89
N VAL A 113 -5.51 8.75 -5.79
CA VAL A 113 -6.29 9.26 -4.66
C VAL A 113 -5.94 8.49 -3.38
N HIS A 114 -6.09 9.15 -2.23
CA HIS A 114 -5.93 8.48 -0.92
C HIS A 114 -6.82 7.23 -0.83
N LEU A 115 -6.26 6.12 -0.36
CA LEU A 115 -6.96 4.84 -0.30
C LEU A 115 -8.18 4.90 0.63
N SER A 116 -8.10 5.65 1.73
CA SER A 116 -9.25 5.87 2.62
C SER A 116 -10.42 6.58 1.92
N ALA A 117 -10.11 7.49 1.00
CA ALA A 117 -11.12 8.25 0.25
C ALA A 117 -11.68 7.42 -0.90
N PHE A 118 -10.86 6.60 -1.57
CA PHE A 118 -11.27 5.84 -2.75
C PHE A 118 -12.47 4.93 -2.48
N ALA A 119 -12.40 4.09 -1.45
CA ALA A 119 -13.48 3.19 -1.10
C ALA A 119 -14.77 3.93 -0.70
N ARG A 120 -14.65 5.04 0.02
CA ARG A 120 -15.80 5.90 0.37
C ARG A 120 -16.40 6.55 -0.87
N ASN A 121 -15.57 7.11 -1.76
CA ASN A 121 -16.03 7.74 -3.01
C ASN A 121 -16.72 6.73 -3.92
N LEU A 122 -16.27 5.47 -3.94
CA LEU A 122 -16.93 4.38 -4.63
C LEU A 122 -18.34 4.15 -4.06
N MET A 123 -18.48 4.11 -2.74
CA MET A 123 -19.78 3.97 -2.07
C MET A 123 -20.70 5.17 -2.31
N TYR A 124 -20.14 6.39 -2.40
CA TYR A 124 -20.92 7.61 -2.73
C TYR A 124 -21.34 7.67 -4.20
N GLY A 125 -20.80 6.80 -5.06
CA GLY A 125 -21.10 6.80 -6.49
C GLY A 125 -20.32 7.83 -7.31
N PHE A 126 -19.25 8.45 -6.76
CA PHE A 126 -18.46 9.46 -7.46
C PHE A 126 -17.72 8.92 -8.68
N TYR A 127 -17.50 7.60 -8.75
CA TYR A 127 -16.91 6.91 -9.90
C TYR A 127 -17.95 6.32 -10.87
N GLY A 128 -19.24 6.67 -10.68
CA GLY A 128 -20.35 6.14 -11.46
C GLY A 128 -20.80 4.75 -10.98
N ASP A 129 -21.58 4.09 -11.84
CA ASP A 129 -22.08 2.74 -11.59
C ASP A 129 -20.98 1.71 -11.80
N ILE A 130 -20.99 0.66 -10.98
CA ILE A 130 -20.16 -0.53 -11.18
C ILE A 130 -20.99 -1.57 -11.93
N ASP A 131 -20.60 -1.87 -13.16
CA ASP A 131 -21.35 -2.83 -13.98
C ASP A 131 -21.09 -4.26 -13.52
N VAL A 132 -19.82 -4.60 -13.21
CA VAL A 132 -19.44 -5.94 -12.76
C VAL A 132 -18.47 -5.85 -11.59
N ALA A 133 -18.75 -6.54 -10.50
CA ALA A 133 -17.76 -6.86 -9.47
C ALA A 133 -17.22 -8.27 -9.68
N VAL A 134 -15.91 -8.45 -9.63
CA VAL A 134 -15.26 -9.76 -9.66
C VAL A 134 -14.46 -9.91 -8.37
N VAL A 135 -14.89 -10.83 -7.50
CA VAL A 135 -14.32 -10.94 -6.15
C VAL A 135 -13.87 -12.38 -5.87
N GLU A 136 -12.58 -12.50 -5.52
CA GLU A 136 -12.03 -13.77 -5.05
C GLU A 136 -12.48 -14.05 -3.62
N VAL A 137 -12.95 -15.28 -3.37
CA VAL A 137 -13.45 -15.72 -2.07
C VAL A 137 -12.86 -17.09 -1.70
N SER A 138 -12.68 -17.33 -0.40
CA SER A 138 -12.25 -18.64 0.10
C SER A 138 -13.42 -19.59 0.39
N ARG A 139 -14.63 -19.05 0.64
CA ARG A 139 -15.83 -19.83 0.99
C ARG A 139 -17.09 -19.02 0.72
N ILE A 140 -18.15 -19.72 0.32
CA ILE A 140 -19.54 -19.22 0.27
C ILE A 140 -20.34 -19.97 1.34
N ARG A 141 -20.92 -19.24 2.30
CA ARG A 141 -21.66 -19.78 3.45
C ARG A 141 -23.08 -20.18 3.08
N PRO A 142 -23.80 -20.93 3.94
CA PRO A 142 -25.18 -21.39 3.65
C PRO A 142 -26.17 -20.26 3.30
N ASN A 143 -26.03 -19.09 3.98
CA ASN A 143 -26.87 -17.91 3.70
C ASN A 143 -26.41 -17.11 2.47
N GLY A 144 -25.35 -17.55 1.75
CA GLY A 144 -24.78 -16.89 0.58
C GLY A 144 -23.77 -15.79 0.88
N SER A 145 -23.55 -15.42 2.16
CA SER A 145 -22.46 -14.52 2.50
C SER A 145 -21.10 -15.16 2.20
N VAL A 146 -20.07 -14.35 1.93
CA VAL A 146 -18.77 -14.86 1.49
C VAL A 146 -17.67 -14.54 2.48
N ILE A 147 -16.72 -15.46 2.57
CA ILE A 147 -15.42 -15.25 3.24
C ILE A 147 -14.41 -14.90 2.14
N LEU A 148 -13.80 -13.73 2.24
CA LEU A 148 -12.74 -13.29 1.33
C LEU A 148 -11.49 -14.19 1.47
N THR A 149 -10.48 -13.94 0.66
CA THR A 149 -9.17 -14.61 0.77
C THR A 149 -8.17 -13.75 1.54
N SER A 150 -6.97 -13.62 1.05
CA SER A 150 -5.79 -12.97 1.66
C SER A 150 -5.85 -11.45 1.72
N SER A 151 -6.89 -10.83 1.12
CA SER A 151 -7.07 -9.37 1.18
C SER A 151 -8.55 -8.98 1.23
N VAL A 152 -8.81 -7.78 1.73
CA VAL A 152 -10.13 -7.14 1.68
C VAL A 152 -10.18 -6.04 0.62
N GLY A 153 -9.23 -5.10 0.63
CA GLY A 153 -9.23 -3.99 -0.33
C GLY A 153 -10.56 -3.25 -0.37
N ILE A 154 -11.20 -3.23 -1.56
CA ILE A 154 -12.55 -2.70 -1.82
C ILE A 154 -13.60 -3.79 -2.05
N SER A 155 -13.32 -5.04 -1.71
CA SER A 155 -14.18 -6.18 -2.08
C SER A 155 -15.60 -6.03 -1.55
N ALA A 156 -15.75 -5.55 -0.32
CA ALA A 156 -17.08 -5.37 0.29
C ALA A 156 -17.87 -4.25 -0.39
N GLU A 157 -17.21 -3.14 -0.70
CA GLU A 157 -17.79 -1.99 -1.41
C GLU A 157 -18.18 -2.37 -2.86
N ALA A 158 -17.32 -3.14 -3.54
CA ALA A 158 -17.60 -3.64 -4.88
C ALA A 158 -18.84 -4.54 -4.91
N LEU A 159 -18.94 -5.50 -3.98
CA LEU A 159 -20.12 -6.38 -3.85
C LEU A 159 -21.40 -5.59 -3.52
N ALA A 160 -21.32 -4.56 -2.70
CA ALA A 160 -22.47 -3.74 -2.34
C ALA A 160 -23.00 -2.90 -3.52
N ARG A 161 -22.10 -2.36 -4.36
CA ARG A 161 -22.42 -1.37 -5.40
C ARG A 161 -22.64 -1.94 -6.80
N ALA A 162 -22.12 -3.14 -7.10
CA ALA A 162 -22.19 -3.69 -8.44
C ALA A 162 -23.63 -4.05 -8.88
N LYS A 163 -23.88 -3.95 -10.20
CA LYS A 163 -25.09 -4.44 -10.85
C LYS A 163 -25.04 -5.95 -11.05
N LYS A 164 -23.86 -6.49 -11.39
CA LYS A 164 -23.59 -7.92 -11.58
C LYS A 164 -22.39 -8.34 -10.76
N ILE A 165 -22.40 -9.56 -10.24
CA ILE A 165 -21.32 -10.10 -9.41
C ILE A 165 -20.86 -11.42 -10.00
N VAL A 166 -19.55 -11.57 -10.15
CA VAL A 166 -18.85 -12.82 -10.40
C VAL A 166 -18.04 -13.15 -9.15
N LEU A 167 -18.25 -14.34 -8.59
CA LEU A 167 -17.46 -14.85 -7.47
C LEU A 167 -16.42 -15.84 -8.00
N GLU A 168 -15.14 -15.57 -7.72
CA GLU A 168 -14.05 -16.50 -8.00
C GLU A 168 -13.69 -17.26 -6.72
N VAL A 169 -14.12 -18.52 -6.61
CA VAL A 169 -13.85 -19.37 -5.43
C VAL A 169 -12.47 -20.00 -5.58
N ASN A 170 -11.53 -19.57 -4.76
CA ASN A 170 -10.16 -20.06 -4.82
C ASN A 170 -9.95 -21.26 -3.90
N THR A 171 -9.86 -22.46 -4.48
CA THR A 171 -9.65 -23.72 -3.75
C THR A 171 -8.17 -23.96 -3.39
N ALA A 172 -7.23 -23.22 -3.96
CA ALA A 172 -5.81 -23.24 -3.54
C ALA A 172 -5.56 -22.35 -2.31
N ALA A 173 -6.44 -21.41 -2.00
CA ALA A 173 -6.34 -20.60 -0.79
C ALA A 173 -6.80 -21.38 0.44
N PRO A 174 -6.20 -21.17 1.64
CA PRO A 174 -6.77 -21.69 2.88
C PRO A 174 -8.15 -21.07 3.15
N ASP A 175 -8.90 -21.68 4.07
CA ASP A 175 -10.16 -21.11 4.53
C ASP A 175 -9.91 -19.97 5.52
N TYR A 176 -10.11 -18.74 5.07
CA TYR A 176 -9.91 -17.53 5.86
C TYR A 176 -11.04 -17.20 6.86
N THR A 177 -11.93 -18.15 7.16
CA THR A 177 -12.96 -17.96 8.19
C THR A 177 -12.34 -17.49 9.50
N GLY A 178 -12.85 -16.37 10.03
CA GLY A 178 -12.39 -15.76 11.28
C GLY A 178 -11.31 -14.69 11.13
N PHE A 179 -10.70 -14.51 9.95
CA PHE A 179 -9.68 -13.48 9.75
C PHE A 179 -10.25 -12.07 9.56
N HIS A 180 -11.46 -11.92 9.04
CA HIS A 180 -11.97 -10.65 8.56
C HIS A 180 -12.77 -9.88 9.62
N ASP A 181 -12.82 -8.56 9.45
CA ASP A 181 -13.67 -7.62 10.18
C ASP A 181 -14.21 -6.58 9.19
N ILE A 182 -15.34 -6.90 8.57
CA ILE A 182 -15.89 -6.17 7.43
C ILE A 182 -16.90 -5.14 7.92
N VAL A 183 -16.61 -3.88 7.61
CA VAL A 183 -17.48 -2.72 7.85
C VAL A 183 -17.55 -1.92 6.56
N LEU A 184 -18.76 -1.60 6.11
CA LEU A 184 -18.95 -0.66 5.00
C LEU A 184 -18.95 0.78 5.51
N PRO A 185 -18.42 1.75 4.76
CA PRO A 185 -18.53 3.15 5.09
C PRO A 185 -19.99 3.63 5.02
N ALA A 186 -20.33 4.65 5.81
CA ALA A 186 -21.62 5.30 5.69
C ALA A 186 -21.81 5.90 4.29
N VAL A 187 -23.01 5.70 3.71
CA VAL A 187 -23.31 6.13 2.31
C VAL A 187 -24.11 7.42 2.25
N HIS A 188 -24.71 7.85 3.35
CA HIS A 188 -25.55 9.06 3.39
C HIS A 188 -24.82 10.21 4.08
N PRO A 189 -24.75 11.41 3.45
CA PRO A 189 -23.96 12.52 3.97
C PRO A 189 -24.32 12.98 5.39
N HIS A 190 -25.52 12.78 5.84
CA HIS A 190 -25.98 13.25 7.15
C HIS A 190 -26.05 12.12 8.21
N VAL A 191 -25.60 10.93 7.88
CA VAL A 191 -25.62 9.75 8.76
C VAL A 191 -24.21 9.24 8.93
N GLY A 192 -23.52 9.73 9.93
CA GLY A 192 -22.23 9.22 10.38
C GLY A 192 -22.32 8.65 11.79
N TRP A 193 -21.55 7.63 12.09
CA TRP A 193 -21.38 7.10 13.44
C TRP A 193 -19.91 7.01 13.78
N PRO A 194 -19.55 7.19 15.05
CA PRO A 194 -18.17 7.03 15.48
C PRO A 194 -17.75 5.56 15.32
N LEU A 195 -16.50 5.35 14.87
CA LEU A 195 -15.93 4.01 14.82
C LEU A 195 -15.47 3.61 16.21
N PRO A 196 -16.13 2.65 16.91
CA PRO A 196 -15.82 2.31 18.31
C PRO A 196 -14.57 1.42 18.42
N MET A 197 -13.43 1.94 18.01
CA MET A 197 -12.15 1.24 17.93
C MET A 197 -11.08 2.01 18.71
N VAL A 198 -10.56 1.42 19.79
CA VAL A 198 -9.54 2.00 20.65
C VAL A 198 -8.30 1.11 20.79
N ASN A 199 -8.38 -0.12 20.27
CA ASN A 199 -7.27 -1.06 20.23
C ASN A 199 -7.14 -1.70 18.84
N VAL A 200 -5.94 -2.11 18.47
CA VAL A 200 -5.66 -2.79 17.19
C VAL A 200 -6.52 -4.04 17.00
N ARG A 201 -6.81 -4.77 18.08
CA ARG A 201 -7.58 -6.04 18.09
C ARG A 201 -9.10 -5.85 18.06
N ASP A 202 -9.62 -4.63 18.27
CA ASP A 202 -11.06 -4.41 18.32
C ASP A 202 -11.69 -4.79 16.98
N ARG A 203 -12.78 -5.54 17.00
CA ARG A 203 -13.58 -5.90 15.82
C ARG A 203 -14.94 -5.22 15.94
N ILE A 204 -15.35 -4.54 14.88
CA ILE A 204 -16.56 -3.71 14.86
C ILE A 204 -17.53 -4.10 13.75
N GLY A 205 -17.17 -5.07 12.93
CA GLY A 205 -17.95 -5.54 11.79
C GLY A 205 -18.17 -7.05 11.79
N ASN A 206 -18.50 -7.58 10.61
CA ASN A 206 -18.75 -8.99 10.40
C ASN A 206 -17.49 -9.73 9.90
N PRO A 207 -17.29 -11.01 10.23
CA PRO A 207 -16.20 -11.81 9.68
C PRO A 207 -16.46 -12.30 8.24
N TYR A 208 -17.47 -11.79 7.56
CA TYR A 208 -17.92 -12.14 6.20
C TYR A 208 -18.53 -10.93 5.51
N VAL A 209 -18.71 -11.02 4.19
CA VAL A 209 -19.43 -10.01 3.39
C VAL A 209 -20.82 -10.49 3.07
N GLU A 210 -21.82 -9.66 3.37
CA GLU A 210 -23.22 -9.82 2.93
C GLU A 210 -23.50 -8.89 1.75
N PHE A 211 -24.26 -9.34 0.79
CA PHE A 211 -24.64 -8.60 -0.40
C PHE A 211 -25.90 -9.20 -1.03
N ASP A 212 -26.47 -8.55 -2.03
CA ASP A 212 -27.65 -9.02 -2.75
C ASP A 212 -27.30 -10.21 -3.68
N LEU A 213 -27.72 -11.41 -3.30
CA LEU A 213 -27.44 -12.66 -4.02
C LEU A 213 -28.09 -12.71 -5.41
N SER A 214 -29.15 -11.93 -5.66
CA SER A 214 -29.80 -11.87 -6.98
C SER A 214 -28.87 -11.31 -8.05
N LYS A 215 -27.86 -10.52 -7.65
CA LYS A 215 -26.85 -9.91 -8.54
C LYS A 215 -25.76 -10.89 -8.98
N VAL A 216 -25.61 -12.06 -8.33
CA VAL A 216 -24.61 -13.05 -8.73
C VAL A 216 -25.00 -13.67 -10.07
N VAL A 217 -24.20 -13.45 -11.08
CA VAL A 217 -24.41 -13.96 -12.43
C VAL A 217 -23.57 -15.20 -12.74
N ALA A 218 -22.44 -15.38 -12.07
CA ALA A 218 -21.55 -16.53 -12.23
C ALA A 218 -20.73 -16.80 -10.97
N VAL A 219 -20.38 -18.06 -10.79
CA VAL A 219 -19.36 -18.52 -9.85
C VAL A 219 -18.32 -19.30 -10.65
N VAL A 220 -17.03 -18.97 -10.49
CA VAL A 220 -15.91 -19.65 -11.17
C VAL A 220 -14.97 -20.26 -10.15
N GLU A 221 -14.35 -21.38 -10.49
CA GLU A 221 -13.29 -21.97 -9.68
C GLU A 221 -11.92 -21.40 -10.05
N SER A 222 -11.13 -21.06 -9.02
CA SER A 222 -9.70 -20.80 -9.16
C SER A 222 -8.91 -21.84 -8.36
N ARG A 223 -7.76 -22.26 -8.93
CA ARG A 223 -6.81 -23.16 -8.28
C ARG A 223 -5.40 -22.54 -8.21
N THR A 224 -5.33 -21.25 -8.41
CA THR A 224 -4.08 -20.50 -8.47
C THR A 224 -3.83 -19.81 -7.12
N PRO A 225 -2.73 -20.11 -6.42
CA PRO A 225 -2.39 -19.40 -5.20
C PRO A 225 -1.97 -17.95 -5.50
N ASP A 226 -1.93 -17.09 -4.48
CA ASP A 226 -1.41 -15.74 -4.61
C ASP A 226 0.02 -15.72 -5.18
N HIS A 227 0.34 -14.70 -5.97
CA HIS A 227 1.67 -14.52 -6.53
C HIS A 227 2.65 -14.18 -5.40
N PRO A 228 3.82 -14.88 -5.34
CA PRO A 228 4.81 -14.58 -4.33
C PRO A 228 5.45 -13.22 -4.60
N VAL A 229 5.64 -12.44 -3.54
CA VAL A 229 6.42 -11.20 -3.63
C VAL A 229 7.91 -11.55 -3.59
N PRO A 230 8.73 -11.05 -4.53
CA PRO A 230 10.17 -11.30 -4.47
C PRO A 230 10.76 -10.76 -3.15
N PHE A 231 11.44 -11.62 -2.43
CA PHE A 231 12.21 -11.22 -1.24
C PHE A 231 13.64 -10.91 -1.67
N LYS A 232 14.12 -9.72 -1.31
CA LYS A 232 15.52 -9.34 -1.44
C LYS A 232 16.09 -9.09 -0.04
N ALA A 233 17.21 -9.70 0.25
CA ALA A 233 17.91 -9.46 1.52
C ALA A 233 18.31 -7.99 1.65
N ALA A 234 18.17 -7.43 2.86
CA ALA A 234 18.58 -6.06 3.17
C ALA A 234 20.10 -5.90 3.00
N ASP A 235 20.50 -4.88 2.26
CA ASP A 235 21.90 -4.52 2.10
C ASP A 235 22.42 -3.69 3.29
N ALA A 236 23.67 -3.24 3.23
CA ALA A 236 24.31 -2.45 4.31
C ALA A 236 23.60 -1.11 4.53
N THR A 237 23.14 -0.46 3.46
CA THR A 237 22.39 0.81 3.53
C THR A 237 21.04 0.61 4.20
N ASP A 238 20.28 -0.42 3.78
CA ASP A 238 19.00 -0.77 4.39
C ASP A 238 19.14 -1.02 5.90
N LYS A 239 20.16 -1.79 6.30
CA LYS A 239 20.46 -2.09 7.70
C LYS A 239 20.80 -0.84 8.50
N ARG A 240 21.61 0.06 7.93
CA ARG A 240 21.99 1.30 8.60
C ARG A 240 20.80 2.25 8.78
N ILE A 241 19.91 2.35 7.80
CA ILE A 241 18.65 3.10 7.93
C ILE A 241 17.82 2.49 9.08
N ALA A 242 17.71 1.16 9.13
CA ALA A 242 16.96 0.48 10.19
C ALA A 242 17.58 0.75 11.58
N GLU A 243 18.91 0.71 11.73
CA GLU A 243 19.59 1.10 12.98
C GLU A 243 19.24 2.52 13.41
N ASN A 244 19.27 3.47 12.48
CA ASN A 244 18.91 4.87 12.75
C ASN A 244 17.44 5.03 13.14
N VAL A 245 16.53 4.25 12.55
CA VAL A 245 15.10 4.23 12.96
C VAL A 245 14.95 3.67 14.38
N ILE A 246 15.65 2.58 14.72
CA ILE A 246 15.58 2.02 16.08
C ILE A 246 16.16 2.98 17.10
N ASP A 247 17.29 3.63 16.82
CA ASP A 247 17.88 4.66 17.69
C ASP A 247 16.91 5.83 17.91
N LEU A 248 16.28 6.32 16.82
CA LEU A 248 15.22 7.32 16.90
C LEU A 248 14.09 6.89 17.83
N LEU A 249 13.56 5.65 17.66
CA LEU A 249 12.46 5.15 18.48
C LEU A 249 12.85 5.02 19.96
N LEU A 250 14.07 4.58 20.26
CA LEU A 250 14.60 4.52 21.62
C LEU A 250 14.76 5.90 22.23
N ARG A 251 15.22 6.88 21.47
CA ARG A 251 15.27 8.29 21.89
C ARG A 251 13.88 8.84 22.19
N CYS A 252 12.92 8.64 21.30
CA CYS A 252 11.54 9.06 21.49
C CYS A 252 10.88 8.35 22.69
N GLN A 253 11.12 7.04 22.88
CA GLN A 253 10.66 6.29 24.03
C GLN A 253 11.10 6.95 25.35
N LYS A 254 12.36 7.32 25.44
CA LYS A 254 12.93 7.98 26.63
C LYS A 254 12.36 9.38 26.81
N GLN A 255 12.30 10.16 25.72
CA GLN A 255 11.87 11.55 25.75
C GLN A 255 10.37 11.71 26.07
N TYR A 256 9.52 10.79 25.57
CA TYR A 256 8.06 10.85 25.69
C TYR A 256 7.48 9.76 26.62
N GLU A 257 8.33 9.08 27.37
CA GLU A 257 7.95 8.12 28.41
C GLU A 257 6.99 7.01 27.95
N TRP A 258 7.21 6.46 26.73
CA TRP A 258 6.32 5.41 26.16
C TRP A 258 6.37 4.06 26.89
N GLY A 259 7.29 3.89 27.86
CA GLY A 259 7.54 2.59 28.46
C GLY A 259 8.14 1.60 27.46
N LYS A 260 8.00 0.29 27.70
CA LYS A 260 8.51 -0.76 26.80
C LYS A 260 7.58 -1.06 25.60
N ARG A 261 6.37 -0.52 25.60
CA ARG A 261 5.36 -0.72 24.55
C ARG A 261 5.34 0.48 23.63
N LEU A 262 5.59 0.23 22.36
CA LEU A 262 5.43 1.27 21.35
C LEU A 262 3.94 1.50 21.03
N PRO A 263 3.56 2.71 20.59
CA PRO A 263 2.37 2.88 19.79
C PRO A 263 2.32 1.87 18.63
N PRO A 264 1.13 1.57 18.06
CA PRO A 264 1.05 0.66 16.93
C PRO A 264 1.90 1.12 15.75
N ILE A 265 2.50 0.18 15.04
CA ILE A 265 3.42 0.42 13.93
C ILE A 265 2.71 0.19 12.61
N GLN A 266 2.80 1.17 11.70
CA GLN A 266 2.58 0.98 10.28
C GLN A 266 3.94 0.91 9.58
N SER A 267 4.09 -0.04 8.70
CA SER A 267 5.28 -0.19 7.86
C SER A 267 4.87 -0.34 6.40
N GLY A 268 5.54 0.39 5.52
CA GLY A 268 5.47 0.15 4.09
C GLY A 268 6.01 -1.23 3.71
N VAL A 269 6.06 -1.51 2.41
CA VAL A 269 6.65 -2.74 1.85
C VAL A 269 8.04 -2.44 1.27
N GLY A 270 8.91 -3.45 1.21
CA GLY A 270 10.24 -3.35 0.59
C GLY A 270 11.40 -3.65 1.54
N ASN A 271 12.63 -3.53 1.02
CA ASN A 271 13.83 -4.01 1.73
C ASN A 271 14.11 -3.23 3.02
N VAL A 272 14.06 -1.90 2.95
CA VAL A 272 14.26 -1.03 4.14
C VAL A 272 13.20 -1.33 5.20
N ALA A 273 11.92 -1.44 4.79
CA ALA A 273 10.83 -1.77 5.70
C ALA A 273 11.06 -3.13 6.38
N ASN A 274 11.47 -4.15 5.62
CA ASN A 274 11.81 -5.46 6.17
C ASN A 274 13.01 -5.40 7.13
N ALA A 275 14.04 -4.59 6.83
CA ALA A 275 15.18 -4.39 7.72
C ALA A 275 14.74 -3.74 9.04
N ILE A 276 13.89 -2.72 8.99
CA ILE A 276 13.36 -2.05 10.18
C ILE A 276 12.54 -3.04 11.03
N ILE A 277 11.63 -3.80 10.43
CA ILE A 277 10.82 -4.80 11.14
C ILE A 277 11.70 -5.88 11.77
N GLY A 278 12.76 -6.33 11.08
CA GLY A 278 13.74 -7.28 11.61
C GLY A 278 14.48 -6.73 12.84
N GLN A 279 15.04 -5.54 12.75
CA GLN A 279 15.76 -4.91 13.87
C GLN A 279 14.84 -4.51 15.02
N LEU A 280 13.60 -4.12 14.73
CA LEU A 280 12.59 -3.85 15.75
C LEU A 280 12.30 -5.10 16.59
N TYR A 281 12.30 -6.29 15.98
CA TYR A 281 12.17 -7.55 16.71
C TYR A 281 13.33 -7.76 17.69
N ASP A 282 14.56 -7.48 17.26
CA ASP A 282 15.76 -7.67 18.07
C ASP A 282 15.97 -6.54 19.12
N SER A 283 15.19 -5.46 19.05
CA SER A 283 15.21 -4.33 19.98
C SER A 283 14.64 -4.66 21.37
N PRO A 284 14.81 -3.78 22.39
CA PRO A 284 14.20 -3.96 23.71
C PRO A 284 12.68 -3.86 23.75
N PHE A 285 12.03 -3.40 22.69
CA PHE A 285 10.58 -3.24 22.64
C PHE A 285 9.85 -4.58 22.73
N GLN A 286 8.68 -4.56 23.36
CA GLN A 286 7.85 -5.74 23.61
C GLN A 286 6.39 -5.49 23.25
N LYS A 287 5.64 -6.58 23.04
CA LYS A 287 4.20 -6.51 22.75
C LYS A 287 3.89 -5.56 21.59
N ILE A 288 4.65 -5.70 20.51
CA ILE A 288 4.48 -4.90 19.29
C ILE A 288 3.09 -5.15 18.71
N ARG A 289 2.46 -4.08 18.28
CA ARG A 289 1.18 -4.09 17.58
C ARG A 289 1.38 -3.48 16.21
N PHE A 290 0.84 -4.12 15.18
CA PHE A 290 0.86 -3.58 13.83
C PHE A 290 -0.53 -3.07 13.45
N TRP A 291 -0.59 -1.84 12.98
CA TRP A 291 -1.72 -1.27 12.28
C TRP A 291 -1.23 -0.83 10.91
N THR A 292 -1.38 -1.67 9.90
CA THR A 292 -0.72 -1.51 8.61
C THR A 292 -1.64 -1.91 7.46
N GLU A 293 -1.23 -1.63 6.23
CA GLU A 293 -1.95 -2.08 5.05
C GLU A 293 -1.64 -3.55 4.73
N VAL A 294 -0.37 -3.94 4.87
CA VAL A 294 0.11 -5.26 4.46
C VAL A 294 0.84 -5.94 5.61
N PHE A 295 0.40 -7.15 5.95
CA PHE A 295 1.13 -8.05 6.83
C PHE A 295 2.05 -8.92 5.97
N GLN A 296 3.37 -8.90 6.26
CA GLN A 296 4.40 -9.43 5.38
C GLN A 296 5.39 -10.35 6.11
N ASP A 297 6.31 -10.98 5.36
CA ASP A 297 7.25 -12.02 5.84
C ASP A 297 7.93 -11.67 7.16
N GLY A 298 8.48 -10.45 7.28
CA GLY A 298 9.17 -10.01 8.49
C GLY A 298 8.31 -10.02 9.75
N MET A 299 6.98 -9.94 9.60
CA MET A 299 6.03 -9.94 10.71
C MET A 299 5.67 -11.35 11.19
N LEU A 300 5.88 -12.41 10.39
CA LEU A 300 5.59 -13.78 10.79
C LEU A 300 6.43 -14.23 11.99
N ARG A 301 7.67 -13.75 12.09
CA ARG A 301 8.55 -14.02 13.23
C ARG A 301 7.93 -13.57 14.56
N TYR A 302 7.17 -12.49 14.54
CA TYR A 302 6.52 -11.96 15.74
C TYR A 302 5.38 -12.87 16.22
N VAL A 303 4.63 -13.47 15.31
CA VAL A 303 3.50 -14.34 15.64
C VAL A 303 3.93 -15.54 16.52
N GLU A 304 5.19 -15.96 16.41
CA GLU A 304 5.75 -17.07 17.18
C GLU A 304 6.23 -16.68 18.58
N ASP A 305 6.38 -15.37 18.86
CA ASP A 305 6.94 -14.85 20.10
C ASP A 305 5.94 -13.98 20.87
N ASP A 306 5.36 -14.57 21.92
CA ASP A 306 4.37 -13.87 22.77
C ASP A 306 4.94 -12.70 23.55
N ALA A 307 6.25 -12.65 23.80
CA ALA A 307 6.89 -11.52 24.46
C ALA A 307 7.01 -10.32 23.49
N LYS A 308 7.25 -10.58 22.23
CA LYS A 308 7.46 -9.57 21.19
C LYS A 308 6.17 -9.08 20.55
N PHE A 309 5.16 -9.92 20.43
CA PHE A 309 3.96 -9.65 19.65
C PHE A 309 2.69 -9.62 20.49
N GLU A 310 1.78 -8.71 20.15
CA GLU A 310 0.43 -8.67 20.71
C GLU A 310 -0.62 -8.94 19.63
N TYR A 311 -0.72 -8.10 18.59
CA TYR A 311 -1.76 -8.22 17.57
C TYR A 311 -1.41 -7.45 16.29
N ALA A 312 -1.99 -7.84 15.17
CA ALA A 312 -1.89 -7.13 13.92
C ALA A 312 -3.27 -6.87 13.28
N SER A 313 -3.42 -5.70 12.68
CA SER A 313 -4.51 -5.34 11.78
C SER A 313 -3.92 -4.94 10.44
N ALA A 314 -4.45 -5.51 9.34
CA ALA A 314 -4.01 -5.21 7.99
C ALA A 314 -5.20 -5.21 7.01
N THR A 315 -4.96 -4.79 5.77
CA THR A 315 -5.91 -4.94 4.65
C THR A 315 -5.63 -6.22 3.88
N ALA A 316 -4.36 -6.63 3.84
CA ALA A 316 -3.93 -7.83 3.14
C ALA A 316 -2.77 -8.52 3.85
N VAL A 317 -2.59 -9.80 3.55
CA VAL A 317 -1.32 -10.50 3.76
C VAL A 317 -0.61 -10.64 2.42
N SER A 318 0.72 -10.46 2.38
CA SER A 318 1.49 -10.60 1.14
C SER A 318 2.87 -11.15 1.46
N PHE A 319 3.21 -12.30 0.87
CA PHE A 319 4.37 -13.08 1.26
C PHE A 319 5.23 -13.50 0.06
N SER A 320 6.51 -13.75 0.34
CA SER A 320 7.36 -14.57 -0.51
C SER A 320 6.85 -16.02 -0.57
N ALA A 321 7.46 -16.84 -1.41
CA ALA A 321 7.12 -18.27 -1.48
C ALA A 321 7.35 -18.97 -0.12
N GLU A 322 8.48 -18.68 0.52
CA GLU A 322 8.86 -19.19 1.83
C GLU A 322 7.94 -18.64 2.93
N GLY A 323 7.66 -17.32 2.89
CA GLY A 323 6.76 -16.68 3.84
C GLY A 323 5.35 -17.24 3.78
N ARG A 324 4.85 -17.56 2.59
CA ARG A 324 3.54 -18.21 2.41
C ARG A 324 3.51 -19.62 3.04
N GLN A 325 4.59 -20.42 2.85
CA GLN A 325 4.68 -21.74 3.49
C GLN A 325 4.65 -21.59 5.02
N ARG A 326 5.43 -20.65 5.56
CA ARG A 326 5.45 -20.37 7.01
C ARG A 326 4.12 -19.86 7.53
N PHE A 327 3.46 -18.97 6.78
CA PHE A 327 2.11 -18.51 7.13
C PHE A 327 1.11 -19.66 7.24
N HIS A 328 1.16 -20.64 6.31
CA HIS A 328 0.30 -21.82 6.37
C HIS A 328 0.58 -22.68 7.61
N GLN A 329 1.84 -22.78 8.03
CA GLN A 329 2.21 -23.50 9.27
C GLN A 329 1.69 -22.76 10.52
N LEU A 330 1.67 -21.44 10.48
CA LEU A 330 1.21 -20.58 11.58
C LEU A 330 -0.26 -20.16 11.45
N PHE A 331 -1.01 -20.73 10.52
CA PHE A 331 -2.31 -20.22 10.09
C PHE A 331 -3.29 -20.01 11.24
N GLU A 332 -3.45 -21.04 12.12
CA GLU A 332 -4.35 -20.95 13.27
C GLU A 332 -3.88 -19.89 14.28
N ARG A 333 -2.58 -19.81 14.51
CA ARG A 333 -2.00 -18.80 15.40
C ARG A 333 -2.13 -17.39 14.83
N CYS A 334 -2.06 -17.24 13.50
CA CYS A 334 -2.35 -15.98 12.83
C CYS A 334 -3.83 -15.61 12.93
N ARG A 335 -4.77 -16.58 12.82
CA ARG A 335 -6.21 -16.33 12.94
C ARG A 335 -6.57 -15.66 14.27
N ASP A 336 -5.91 -16.00 15.35
CA ASP A 336 -6.16 -15.44 16.68
C ASP A 336 -5.52 -14.07 16.89
N ARG A 337 -4.56 -13.68 16.05
CA ARG A 337 -3.71 -12.50 16.27
C ARG A 337 -3.62 -11.52 15.10
N LEU A 338 -4.28 -11.83 14.00
CA LEU A 338 -4.34 -10.99 12.80
C LEU A 338 -5.79 -10.80 12.39
N VAL A 339 -6.13 -9.57 12.03
CA VAL A 339 -7.43 -9.25 11.43
C VAL A 339 -7.22 -8.52 10.11
N LEU A 340 -7.99 -8.91 9.08
CA LEU A 340 -8.02 -8.27 7.77
C LEU A 340 -9.26 -7.39 7.65
N ARG A 341 -9.08 -6.13 7.22
CA ARG A 341 -10.10 -5.08 7.21
C ARG A 341 -10.23 -4.42 5.84
N PRO A 342 -11.38 -3.81 5.52
CA PRO A 342 -11.51 -2.93 4.36
C PRO A 342 -10.44 -1.83 4.40
N MET A 343 -9.92 -1.46 3.23
CA MET A 343 -8.85 -0.47 3.17
C MET A 343 -9.26 0.91 3.70
N TRP A 344 -10.54 1.31 3.55
CA TRP A 344 -11.00 2.57 4.12
C TRP A 344 -10.88 2.63 5.64
N LEU A 345 -11.02 1.47 6.31
CA LEU A 345 -10.89 1.36 7.76
C LEU A 345 -9.43 1.30 8.20
N SER A 346 -8.62 0.46 7.53
CA SER A 346 -7.17 0.37 7.79
C SER A 346 -6.46 1.71 7.56
N ASN A 347 -6.90 2.47 6.56
CA ASN A 347 -6.37 3.78 6.21
C ASN A 347 -7.18 4.95 6.80
N SER A 348 -8.11 4.67 7.72
CA SER A 348 -8.96 5.72 8.30
C SER A 348 -8.14 6.76 9.05
N PRO A 349 -8.20 8.05 8.66
CA PRO A 349 -7.55 9.14 9.40
C PRO A 349 -7.93 9.18 10.88
N GLU A 350 -9.21 8.96 11.18
CA GLU A 350 -9.74 8.93 12.55
C GLU A 350 -9.08 7.83 13.39
N ILE A 351 -8.97 6.62 12.85
CA ILE A 351 -8.42 5.47 13.58
C ILE A 351 -6.90 5.58 13.71
N ILE A 352 -6.20 5.97 12.65
CA ILE A 352 -4.74 6.17 12.67
C ILE A 352 -4.37 7.17 13.78
N SER A 353 -5.08 8.29 13.85
CA SER A 353 -4.86 9.32 14.87
C SER A 353 -5.21 8.82 16.27
N ARG A 354 -6.36 8.17 16.45
CA ARG A 354 -6.84 7.65 17.74
C ARG A 354 -5.94 6.56 18.32
N LEU A 355 -5.36 5.72 17.47
CA LEU A 355 -4.43 4.67 17.89
C LEU A 355 -3.01 5.18 18.11
N PHE A 356 -2.73 6.44 17.82
CA PHE A 356 -1.39 7.03 17.90
C PHE A 356 -0.34 6.29 17.03
N VAL A 357 -0.71 5.92 15.80
CA VAL A 357 0.15 5.11 14.94
C VAL A 357 1.49 5.77 14.67
N ILE A 358 2.58 5.00 14.72
CA ILE A 358 3.89 5.38 14.17
C ILE A 358 3.91 4.89 12.72
N ALA A 359 3.97 5.82 11.77
CA ALA A 359 3.96 5.52 10.33
C ALA A 359 5.38 5.59 9.75
N MET A 360 5.76 4.57 8.96
CA MET A 360 7.08 4.46 8.34
C MET A 360 6.93 4.06 6.87
N ASN A 361 7.31 4.95 5.95
CA ASN A 361 7.21 4.70 4.51
C ASN A 361 8.44 5.23 3.76
N THR A 362 8.72 4.60 2.61
CA THR A 362 9.85 4.94 1.75
C THR A 362 9.39 5.77 0.56
N PRO A 363 9.86 7.01 0.38
CA PRO A 363 9.61 7.84 -0.78
C PRO A 363 10.62 7.60 -1.90
N ILE A 364 10.41 8.27 -3.03
CA ILE A 364 11.40 8.40 -4.10
C ILE A 364 12.47 9.42 -3.69
N GLU A 365 12.04 10.55 -3.14
CA GLU A 365 12.92 11.65 -2.71
C GLU A 365 12.21 12.52 -1.65
N VAL A 366 13.00 13.23 -0.88
CA VAL A 366 12.57 14.22 0.12
C VAL A 366 13.38 15.50 -0.07
N ASP A 367 12.76 16.66 0.13
CA ASP A 367 13.55 17.90 0.10
C ASP A 367 14.05 18.36 1.48
N ILE A 368 14.91 19.38 1.44
CA ILE A 368 15.51 19.94 2.66
C ILE A 368 14.48 20.56 3.62
N TYR A 369 13.26 20.82 3.17
CA TYR A 369 12.17 21.34 4.00
C TYR A 369 11.27 20.24 4.57
N GLY A 370 11.35 19.03 4.02
CA GLY A 370 10.54 17.89 4.43
C GLY A 370 9.33 17.60 3.55
N HIS A 371 9.22 18.25 2.36
CA HIS A 371 8.26 17.79 1.34
C HIS A 371 8.73 16.46 0.74
N VAL A 372 7.79 15.64 0.36
CA VAL A 372 8.04 14.25 -0.08
C VAL A 372 7.41 13.99 -1.43
N ASN A 373 8.20 13.39 -2.31
CA ASN A 373 7.74 12.79 -3.57
C ASN A 373 7.82 11.26 -3.46
N SER A 374 6.67 10.61 -3.53
CA SER A 374 6.54 9.14 -3.46
C SER A 374 6.10 8.52 -4.79
N THR A 375 5.69 9.33 -5.79
CA THR A 375 4.96 8.85 -6.95
C THR A 375 5.61 9.11 -8.29
N HIS A 376 6.39 10.21 -8.45
CA HIS A 376 6.88 10.64 -9.77
C HIS A 376 8.40 10.62 -9.87
N ILE A 377 8.89 10.11 -11.00
CA ILE A 377 10.28 10.25 -11.43
C ILE A 377 10.36 11.44 -12.40
N ASP A 378 11.43 12.22 -12.28
CA ASP A 378 11.67 13.41 -13.10
C ASP A 378 10.52 14.45 -13.08
N GLY A 379 9.70 14.41 -12.03
CA GLY A 379 8.59 15.34 -11.80
C GLY A 379 7.33 15.11 -12.63
N SER A 380 7.37 14.24 -13.65
CA SER A 380 6.24 14.05 -14.58
C SER A 380 5.84 12.61 -14.84
N ARG A 381 6.70 11.65 -14.50
CA ARG A 381 6.49 10.23 -14.87
C ARG A 381 6.07 9.45 -13.64
N ILE A 382 4.78 9.16 -13.54
CA ILE A 382 4.23 8.38 -12.42
C ILE A 382 4.81 6.96 -12.40
N VAL A 383 5.11 6.45 -11.20
CA VAL A 383 5.66 5.10 -10.99
C VAL A 383 4.58 4.13 -10.54
N ASN A 384 3.74 4.56 -9.62
CA ASN A 384 2.74 3.68 -8.98
C ASN A 384 1.46 4.40 -8.56
N GLY A 385 1.53 5.42 -7.76
CA GLY A 385 0.46 6.15 -7.09
C GLY A 385 0.80 6.41 -5.63
N LEU A 386 -0.01 7.23 -4.98
CA LEU A 386 0.17 7.66 -3.60
C LEU A 386 0.08 6.50 -2.60
N GLY A 387 -0.82 5.53 -2.87
CA GLY A 387 -1.11 4.46 -1.93
C GLY A 387 -1.67 4.98 -0.61
N GLY A 388 -1.33 4.30 0.48
CA GLY A 388 -1.77 4.69 1.82
C GLY A 388 -0.84 5.65 2.55
N SER A 389 0.32 5.97 1.99
CA SER A 389 1.33 6.78 2.70
C SER A 389 0.79 8.13 3.16
N GLY A 390 -0.07 8.79 2.36
CA GLY A 390 -0.68 10.06 2.73
C GLY A 390 -1.69 9.94 3.87
N ASP A 391 -2.51 8.89 3.87
CA ASP A 391 -3.43 8.62 4.98
C ASP A 391 -2.68 8.44 6.29
N PHE A 392 -1.56 7.68 6.24
CA PHE A 392 -0.77 7.40 7.44
C PHE A 392 0.07 8.60 7.87
N PHE A 393 0.85 9.23 6.99
CA PHE A 393 1.74 10.31 7.39
C PHE A 393 1.00 11.48 8.02
N ARG A 394 -0.09 11.92 7.38
CA ARG A 394 -0.86 13.08 7.84
C ARG A 394 -1.50 12.86 9.21
N ASN A 395 -1.87 11.63 9.54
CA ASN A 395 -2.65 11.30 10.74
C ASN A 395 -1.85 10.57 11.81
N ALA A 396 -0.61 10.18 11.54
CA ALA A 396 0.23 9.48 12.48
C ALA A 396 0.65 10.34 13.68
N TYR A 397 0.81 9.70 14.83
CA TYR A 397 1.45 10.29 16.00
C TYR A 397 2.92 10.63 15.70
N LEU A 398 3.63 9.73 15.02
CA LEU A 398 4.99 9.95 14.52
C LEU A 398 5.06 9.47 13.07
N SER A 399 5.31 10.39 12.13
CA SER A 399 5.50 10.10 10.71
C SER A 399 6.99 10.10 10.38
N ILE A 400 7.50 8.96 9.93
CA ILE A 400 8.91 8.72 9.61
C ILE A 400 9.05 8.43 8.13
N VAL A 401 9.64 9.35 7.40
CA VAL A 401 10.12 9.13 6.05
C VAL A 401 11.52 8.51 6.13
N HIS A 402 11.74 7.38 5.48
CA HIS A 402 13.06 6.74 5.44
C HIS A 402 13.45 6.39 4.00
N THR A 403 14.65 6.77 3.59
CA THR A 403 15.15 6.54 2.22
C THR A 403 16.68 6.49 2.23
N PRO A 404 17.33 5.76 1.32
CA PRO A 404 18.75 5.96 1.08
C PRO A 404 19.02 7.42 0.75
N SER A 405 20.15 7.95 1.23
CA SER A 405 20.55 9.34 0.91
C SER A 405 20.88 9.54 -0.58
N THR A 406 21.19 8.44 -1.27
CA THR A 406 21.53 8.43 -2.71
C THR A 406 20.92 7.24 -3.42
N ARG A 407 20.76 7.36 -4.74
CA ARG A 407 20.30 6.30 -5.62
C ARG A 407 21.11 6.26 -6.91
N ARG A 408 21.53 5.06 -7.31
CA ARG A 408 22.18 4.84 -8.60
C ARG A 408 21.14 4.69 -9.72
N LEU A 409 21.30 5.45 -10.78
CA LEU A 409 20.46 5.39 -11.98
C LEU A 409 20.97 4.32 -12.97
N LYS A 410 20.14 3.97 -13.94
CA LYS A 410 20.50 3.00 -14.98
C LYS A 410 21.62 3.46 -15.89
N ASP A 411 21.81 4.76 -16.04
CA ASP A 411 22.89 5.38 -16.82
C ASP A 411 24.22 5.48 -16.06
N GLY A 412 24.27 4.93 -14.83
CA GLY A 412 25.46 4.87 -13.98
C GLY A 412 25.66 6.08 -13.07
N ARG A 413 24.89 7.17 -13.26
CA ARG A 413 24.95 8.33 -12.33
C ARG A 413 24.38 7.96 -10.96
N THR A 414 24.96 8.57 -9.92
CA THR A 414 24.38 8.51 -8.56
C THR A 414 23.76 9.87 -8.23
N VAL A 415 22.49 9.87 -7.88
CA VAL A 415 21.74 11.08 -7.54
C VAL A 415 21.42 11.12 -6.05
N SER A 416 21.27 12.33 -5.50
CA SER A 416 20.77 12.50 -4.14
C SER A 416 19.28 12.16 -4.06
N CYS A 417 18.87 11.53 -2.96
CA CYS A 417 17.46 11.39 -2.59
C CYS A 417 17.01 12.50 -1.62
N VAL A 418 17.95 13.30 -1.11
CA VAL A 418 17.68 14.56 -0.39
C VAL A 418 17.90 15.71 -1.36
N MET A 419 16.82 16.39 -1.74
CA MET A 419 16.79 17.38 -2.82
C MET A 419 16.68 18.82 -2.26
N PRO A 420 17.03 19.87 -3.02
CA PRO A 420 16.76 21.24 -2.60
C PRO A 420 15.25 21.52 -2.57
N TYR A 421 14.49 20.97 -3.51
CA TYR A 421 13.04 20.90 -3.55
C TYR A 421 12.61 19.70 -4.36
N VAL A 422 11.52 19.04 -3.96
CA VAL A 422 10.93 17.97 -4.75
C VAL A 422 10.10 18.57 -5.89
N ARG A 423 10.14 17.91 -7.05
CA ARG A 423 9.42 18.39 -8.25
C ARG A 423 7.95 18.06 -8.23
N HIS A 424 7.57 17.05 -7.47
CA HIS A 424 6.19 16.63 -7.22
C HIS A 424 6.02 16.43 -5.72
N ILE A 425 4.96 17.01 -5.14
CA ILE A 425 4.73 16.96 -3.70
C ILE A 425 3.53 16.05 -3.44
N ASP A 426 3.78 14.88 -2.89
CA ASP A 426 2.74 13.97 -2.40
C ASP A 426 2.42 14.25 -0.93
N HIS A 427 3.43 14.61 -0.12
CA HIS A 427 3.26 14.97 1.29
C HIS A 427 3.98 16.27 1.57
N THR A 428 3.30 17.16 2.31
CA THR A 428 3.88 18.44 2.70
C THR A 428 4.77 18.28 3.93
N GLU A 429 5.62 19.28 4.19
CA GLU A 429 6.46 19.35 5.39
C GLU A 429 5.66 19.33 6.69
N HIS A 430 4.38 19.68 6.64
CA HIS A 430 3.49 19.66 7.81
C HIS A 430 3.12 18.22 8.24
N ASP A 431 3.15 17.29 7.31
CA ASP A 431 2.78 15.90 7.53
C ASP A 431 3.98 15.04 7.99
N ILE A 432 5.22 15.54 7.85
CA ILE A 432 6.46 14.80 8.10
C ILE A 432 7.14 15.25 9.38
N LYS A 433 7.26 14.33 10.35
CA LYS A 433 7.88 14.58 11.64
C LYS A 433 9.33 14.13 11.73
N CYS A 434 9.76 13.22 10.88
CA CYS A 434 11.13 12.77 10.86
C CYS A 434 11.57 12.31 9.47
N VAL A 435 12.79 12.65 9.08
CA VAL A 435 13.50 12.13 7.92
C VAL A 435 14.67 11.28 8.40
N VAL A 436 14.80 10.06 7.87
CA VAL A 436 15.85 9.09 8.22
C VAL A 436 16.55 8.61 6.95
N THR A 437 17.87 8.62 6.95
CA THR A 437 18.70 7.99 5.92
C THR A 437 19.77 7.13 6.61
N GLU A 438 20.64 6.47 5.87
CA GLU A 438 21.81 5.78 6.44
C GLU A 438 22.83 6.76 7.06
N GLN A 439 22.72 8.05 6.77
CA GLN A 439 23.58 9.09 7.35
C GLN A 439 23.18 9.47 8.79
N GLY A 440 21.89 9.33 9.12
CA GLY A 440 21.30 9.69 10.41
C GLY A 440 19.82 10.08 10.27
N TYR A 441 19.35 10.90 11.21
CA TYR A 441 17.96 11.38 11.19
C TYR A 441 17.82 12.84 11.63
N ALA A 442 16.81 13.51 11.07
CA ALA A 442 16.41 14.87 11.41
C ALA A 442 14.97 14.89 11.91
N LEU A 443 14.77 15.43 13.13
CA LEU A 443 13.47 15.55 13.77
C LEU A 443 12.84 16.91 13.47
N ASN A 444 11.54 16.92 13.22
CA ASN A 444 10.72 18.10 13.05
C ASN A 444 9.52 18.08 14.03
N MET A 445 9.83 17.97 15.32
CA MET A 445 8.85 17.81 16.39
C MET A 445 8.86 18.96 17.39
N ASP A 446 9.75 19.92 17.24
CA ASP A 446 9.90 21.11 18.06
C ASP A 446 9.60 22.39 17.24
N ILE A 447 9.50 23.52 17.93
CA ILE A 447 9.27 24.81 17.28
C ILE A 447 10.58 25.27 16.63
N ARG A 448 10.69 25.00 15.32
CA ARG A 448 11.84 25.40 14.50
C ARG A 448 11.37 26.10 13.22
N SER A 449 12.15 27.06 12.76
CA SER A 449 11.92 27.63 11.45
C SER A 449 12.21 26.60 10.34
N PRO A 450 11.57 26.70 9.18
CA PRO A 450 11.87 25.86 8.01
C PRO A 450 13.36 25.87 7.64
N ARG A 451 14.04 27.02 7.78
CA ARG A 451 15.47 27.11 7.53
C ARG A 451 16.32 26.25 8.48
N ARG A 452 16.00 26.20 9.78
CA ARG A 452 16.71 25.33 10.73
C ARG A 452 16.44 23.86 10.47
N ARG A 453 15.20 23.52 10.07
CA ARG A 453 14.85 22.19 9.64
C ARG A 453 15.67 21.78 8.43
N ALA A 454 15.79 22.68 7.43
CA ALA A 454 16.58 22.43 6.24
C ALA A 454 18.07 22.19 6.58
N GLN A 455 18.65 22.98 7.48
CA GLN A 455 20.01 22.76 7.97
C GLN A 455 20.19 21.38 8.62
N ASP A 456 19.24 20.97 9.48
CA ASP A 456 19.27 19.66 10.12
C ASP A 456 19.16 18.50 9.11
N ILE A 457 18.29 18.59 8.11
CA ILE A 457 18.15 17.57 7.06
C ILE A 457 19.42 17.48 6.21
N ILE A 458 20.00 18.63 5.82
CA ILE A 458 21.26 18.66 5.05
C ILE A 458 22.38 18.00 5.86
N GLU A 459 22.57 18.42 7.10
CA GLU A 459 23.67 17.95 7.94
C GLU A 459 23.56 16.47 8.31
N LYS A 460 22.35 16.02 8.67
CA LYS A 460 22.14 14.69 9.29
C LYS A 460 21.65 13.62 8.30
N CYS A 461 20.99 14.01 7.19
CA CYS A 461 20.35 13.06 6.29
C CYS A 461 20.93 13.05 4.88
N ALA A 462 21.49 14.18 4.40
CA ALA A 462 22.08 14.22 3.07
C ALA A 462 23.44 13.51 3.03
N HIS A 463 23.73 12.85 1.89
CA HIS A 463 25.03 12.27 1.65
C HIS A 463 26.13 13.36 1.67
N PRO A 464 27.31 13.16 2.30
CA PRO A 464 28.35 14.17 2.42
C PRO A 464 28.74 14.83 1.10
N HIS A 465 28.77 14.07 0.01
CA HIS A 465 29.09 14.57 -1.33
C HIS A 465 28.15 15.68 -1.82
N PHE A 466 26.87 15.64 -1.42
CA PHE A 466 25.86 16.60 -1.87
C PHE A 466 25.59 17.73 -0.87
N ARG A 467 26.07 17.63 0.37
CA ARG A 467 25.87 18.66 1.42
C ARG A 467 26.29 20.05 0.99
N PRO A 468 27.50 20.26 0.38
CA PRO A 468 27.91 21.59 -0.04
C PRO A 468 26.95 22.26 -1.02
N LEU A 469 26.44 21.47 -1.99
CA LEU A 469 25.47 21.97 -2.97
C LEU A 469 24.11 22.32 -2.35
N LEU A 470 23.63 21.50 -1.44
CA LEU A 470 22.36 21.75 -0.72
C LEU A 470 22.50 22.97 0.21
N THR A 471 23.64 23.14 0.87
CA THR A 471 23.94 24.32 1.69
C THR A 471 23.99 25.59 0.83
N ALA A 472 24.70 25.54 -0.30
CA ALA A 472 24.74 26.66 -1.24
C ALA A 472 23.33 27.05 -1.74
N TYR A 473 22.48 26.06 -2.04
CA TYR A 473 21.08 26.34 -2.38
C TYR A 473 20.33 27.05 -1.25
N LEU A 474 20.47 26.57 -0.01
CA LEU A 474 19.82 27.17 1.16
C LEU A 474 20.30 28.62 1.41
N GLU A 475 21.57 28.90 1.15
CA GLU A 475 22.14 30.25 1.25
C GLU A 475 21.58 31.18 0.16
N MET A 476 21.52 30.72 -1.08
CA MET A 476 20.95 31.48 -2.20
C MET A 476 19.48 31.83 -2.00
N ALA A 477 18.74 30.99 -1.31
CA ALA A 477 17.33 31.23 -1.00
C ALA A 477 17.11 32.41 -0.03
N GLY A 478 18.19 32.95 0.58
CA GLY A 478 18.13 34.10 1.46
C GLY A 478 17.79 33.78 2.92
N PRO A 479 17.73 34.79 3.79
CA PRO A 479 17.57 34.60 5.24
C PRO A 479 16.13 34.32 5.69
N GLY A 480 15.15 34.34 4.79
CA GLY A 480 13.75 34.10 5.13
C GLY A 480 13.47 32.70 5.64
N ASP A 481 12.33 32.51 6.28
CA ASP A 481 11.95 31.22 6.88
C ASP A 481 11.48 30.18 5.87
N GLU A 482 11.01 30.60 4.68
CA GLU A 482 10.65 29.70 3.56
C GLU A 482 11.43 30.11 2.29
N PRO A 483 12.74 29.92 2.29
CA PRO A 483 13.54 30.39 1.18
C PRO A 483 13.45 29.40 0.01
N ARG A 484 12.77 29.80 -1.04
CA ARG A 484 12.91 29.18 -2.37
C ARG A 484 13.72 30.09 -3.24
N ALA A 485 14.76 29.56 -3.84
CA ALA A 485 15.48 30.32 -4.85
C ALA A 485 14.51 30.60 -6.02
N SER A 486 14.15 31.85 -6.20
CA SER A 486 13.22 32.31 -7.25
C SER A 486 13.92 32.81 -8.51
N ASP A 487 15.23 33.05 -8.45
CA ASP A 487 16.02 33.43 -9.62
C ASP A 487 16.32 32.21 -10.50
N MET A 488 15.68 32.16 -11.68
CA MET A 488 15.83 31.03 -12.60
C MET A 488 17.26 30.85 -13.12
N LYS A 489 18.04 31.93 -13.29
CA LYS A 489 19.44 31.82 -13.74
C LYS A 489 20.33 31.16 -12.66
N VAL A 490 20.06 31.49 -11.43
CA VAL A 490 20.75 30.89 -10.28
C VAL A 490 20.36 29.41 -10.15
N LEU A 491 19.09 29.08 -10.34
CA LEU A 491 18.63 27.67 -10.35
C LEU A 491 19.23 26.87 -11.49
N GLU A 492 19.32 27.42 -12.69
CA GLU A 492 19.96 26.73 -13.83
C GLU A 492 21.46 26.48 -13.59
N ALA A 493 22.17 27.43 -12.98
CA ALA A 493 23.56 27.24 -12.60
C ALA A 493 23.71 26.14 -11.56
N TRP A 494 22.85 26.16 -10.52
CA TRP A 494 22.86 25.14 -9.48
C TRP A 494 22.57 23.74 -10.05
N TRP A 495 21.61 23.59 -10.96
CA TRP A 495 21.30 22.31 -11.59
C TRP A 495 22.43 21.77 -12.45
N ARG A 496 23.22 22.63 -13.11
CA ARG A 496 24.43 22.22 -13.83
C ARG A 496 25.49 21.66 -12.88
N ASP A 497 25.72 22.37 -11.76
CA ASP A 497 26.67 21.93 -10.76
C ASP A 497 26.21 20.61 -10.09
N TYR A 498 24.93 20.44 -9.85
CA TYR A 498 24.34 19.21 -9.36
C TYR A 498 24.51 18.04 -10.33
N ASP A 499 24.25 18.23 -11.62
CA ASP A 499 24.45 17.17 -12.63
C ASP A 499 25.94 16.79 -12.75
N ALA A 500 26.85 17.75 -12.67
CA ALA A 500 28.28 17.49 -12.60
C ALA A 500 28.66 16.66 -11.37
N ALA A 501 28.14 17.00 -10.20
CA ALA A 501 28.37 16.24 -8.96
C ALA A 501 27.79 14.81 -9.02
N CYS A 502 26.64 14.63 -9.64
CA CYS A 502 26.05 13.29 -9.87
C CYS A 502 26.96 12.39 -10.73
N ARG A 503 27.62 12.97 -11.74
CA ARG A 503 28.59 12.25 -12.60
C ARG A 503 29.91 11.96 -11.88
N ALA A 504 30.36 12.89 -11.04
CA ALA A 504 31.60 12.80 -10.28
C ALA A 504 31.47 12.00 -8.96
N PHE A 505 30.30 11.41 -8.69
CA PHE A 505 30.08 10.65 -7.47
C PHE A 505 31.07 9.47 -7.39
N PRO A 506 31.79 9.30 -6.24
CA PRO A 506 32.76 8.23 -6.09
C PRO A 506 32.11 6.86 -6.34
N GLN A 507 32.68 6.09 -7.24
CA GLN A 507 32.33 4.69 -7.47
C GLN A 507 33.12 3.89 -6.43
N GLY A 508 32.48 3.56 -5.29
CA GLY A 508 33.04 2.69 -4.26
C GLY A 508 32.94 1.22 -4.61
#